data_b63783d2aa128a76f2d161da1d34883b
#
_entry.id   b63783d2aa128a76f2d161da1d34883b
#
_cell.length_a   1.000
_cell.length_b   1.000
_cell.length_c   1.000
_cell.angle_alpha   90.00
_cell.angle_beta   90.00
_cell.angle_gamma   90.00
#
_symmetry.space_group_name_H-M   'P 1'
#
loop_
_entity.id
_entity.type
_entity.pdbx_description
1 polymer ?
#
loop_
_entity_poly.entity_id
_entity_poly.type
_entity_poly.pdbx_seq_one_letter_code
_entity_poly.pdbx_strand_id
1 'polypeptide(L)'
;MCSINFPMLLAGFLITGISVGIGVPASWTYISESSEVNNRGRNICISQMSWGFGPMIILLLGMFFAPGGYLFGWVESIAHVIGGESIAGDALNVFSSRVVFFSLFVVAFIAWNMQRKLEESKEWTETRNAAKAKGEDTGLMHAFKLLFTNAKVVKTACFLAVIYLTWNLVASVMGFFQPHIYETAGGLTNEYANMLSCVGWVIVVVVTFVVSFFIDRVPHKLLYVLGLLAALATWFVILGGV
;
A
#
# COMPACT_ATOMS: atom_id res chain seq x y z
N MET A 1 7.45 8.77 -14.71
CA MET A 1 7.05 9.79 -15.64
C MET A 1 8.08 10.08 -16.74
N CYS A 2 9.34 10.21 -16.37
CA CYS A 2 10.41 10.55 -17.32
C CYS A 2 11.18 9.33 -17.83
N SER A 3 10.68 8.11 -17.56
CA SER A 3 11.35 6.88 -18.02
C SER A 3 11.29 6.79 -19.55
N ILE A 4 12.46 6.76 -20.16
CA ILE A 4 12.63 6.64 -21.62
C ILE A 4 12.98 5.19 -21.97
N ASN A 5 13.52 4.43 -21.00
CA ASN A 5 13.95 3.05 -21.17
C ASN A 5 13.65 2.19 -19.94
N PHE A 6 13.69 0.88 -20.11
CA PHE A 6 13.43 -0.11 -19.05
C PHE A 6 14.34 0.04 -17.81
N PRO A 7 15.68 0.24 -17.91
CA PRO A 7 16.53 0.42 -16.73
C PRO A 7 16.12 1.62 -15.88
N MET A 8 15.68 2.72 -16.50
CA MET A 8 15.22 3.91 -15.77
C MET A 8 13.89 3.65 -15.04
N LEU A 9 12.98 2.89 -15.66
CA LEU A 9 11.75 2.45 -15.03
C LEU A 9 12.04 1.55 -13.83
N LEU A 10 12.94 0.59 -13.99
CA LEU A 10 13.36 -0.32 -12.91
C LEU A 10 13.98 0.45 -11.74
N ALA A 11 14.85 1.42 -12.01
CA ALA A 11 15.42 2.28 -10.96
C ALA A 11 14.33 3.04 -10.20
N GLY A 12 13.32 3.57 -10.90
CA GLY A 12 12.16 4.22 -10.27
C GLY A 12 11.39 3.28 -9.35
N PHE A 13 11.14 2.04 -9.75
CA PHE A 13 10.48 1.03 -8.92
C PHE A 13 11.31 0.65 -7.70
N LEU A 14 12.63 0.51 -7.83
CA LEU A 14 13.53 0.23 -6.71
C LEU A 14 13.47 1.36 -5.66
N ILE A 15 13.55 2.62 -6.09
CA ILE A 15 13.44 3.77 -5.19
C ILE A 15 12.07 3.80 -4.50
N THR A 16 11.00 3.52 -5.23
CA THR A 16 9.65 3.44 -4.65
C THR A 16 9.56 2.31 -3.63
N GLY A 17 10.12 1.14 -3.93
CA GLY A 17 10.18 0.01 -2.99
C GLY A 17 10.91 0.36 -1.69
N ILE A 18 12.05 1.05 -1.77
CA ILE A 18 12.79 1.55 -0.59
C ILE A 18 11.93 2.54 0.20
N SER A 19 11.26 3.48 -0.48
CA SER A 19 10.39 4.46 0.16
C SER A 19 9.24 3.81 0.93
N VAL A 20 8.57 2.83 0.33
CA VAL A 20 7.49 2.07 0.99
C VAL A 20 8.03 1.26 2.17
N GLY A 21 9.19 0.60 1.99
CA GLY A 21 9.82 -0.21 3.04
C GLY A 21 10.21 0.59 4.29
N ILE A 22 10.54 1.88 4.14
CA ILE A 22 10.84 2.78 5.26
C ILE A 22 9.55 3.42 5.81
N GLY A 23 8.68 3.91 4.93
CA GLY A 23 7.55 4.74 5.29
C GLY A 23 6.42 3.98 6.00
N VAL A 24 6.13 2.75 5.59
CA VAL A 24 5.01 1.96 6.15
C VAL A 24 5.25 1.58 7.62
N PRO A 25 6.39 0.96 8.00
CA PRO A 25 6.66 0.65 9.39
C PRO A 25 6.73 1.90 10.28
N ALA A 26 7.36 2.97 9.80
CA ALA A 26 7.46 4.23 10.53
C ALA A 26 6.07 4.83 10.82
N SER A 27 5.17 4.78 9.84
CA SER A 27 3.80 5.28 10.00
C SER A 27 3.01 4.47 11.04
N TRP A 28 3.11 3.15 11.01
CA TRP A 28 2.42 2.28 11.98
C TRP A 28 2.94 2.46 13.39
N THR A 29 4.26 2.57 13.54
CA THR A 29 4.89 2.87 14.85
C THR A 29 4.38 4.21 15.38
N TYR A 30 4.43 5.26 14.56
CA TYR A 30 3.94 6.58 14.94
C TYR A 30 2.48 6.56 15.39
N ILE A 31 1.59 5.89 14.64
CA ILE A 31 0.17 5.77 14.98
C ILE A 31 -0.01 5.01 16.29
N SER A 32 0.74 3.92 16.48
CA SER A 32 0.67 3.11 17.69
C SER A 32 1.13 3.86 18.94
N GLU A 33 2.20 4.66 18.84
CA GLU A 33 2.75 5.47 19.93
C GLU A 33 1.89 6.72 20.25
N SER A 34 1.27 7.31 19.21
CA SER A 34 0.40 8.49 19.34
C SER A 34 -1.03 8.15 19.77
N SER A 35 -1.39 6.86 19.77
CA SER A 35 -2.74 6.40 20.10
C SER A 35 -2.87 6.03 21.57
N GLU A 36 -4.04 6.31 22.15
CA GLU A 36 -4.39 5.80 23.47
C GLU A 36 -4.43 4.26 23.46
N VAL A 37 -4.06 3.64 24.56
CA VAL A 37 -3.94 2.17 24.70
C VAL A 37 -5.23 1.44 24.24
N ASN A 38 -6.39 1.99 24.58
CA ASN A 38 -7.70 1.38 24.29
C ASN A 38 -8.15 1.54 22.82
N ASN A 39 -7.49 2.40 22.03
CA ASN A 39 -7.86 2.72 20.66
C ASN A 39 -6.74 2.42 19.66
N ARG A 40 -5.65 1.78 20.07
CA ARG A 40 -4.49 1.49 19.22
C ARG A 40 -4.88 0.64 18.01
N GLY A 41 -5.60 -0.45 18.23
CA GLY A 41 -6.03 -1.34 17.17
C GLY A 41 -6.96 -0.65 16.18
N ARG A 42 -7.92 0.13 16.67
CA ARG A 42 -8.83 0.92 15.85
C ARG A 42 -8.07 1.90 14.93
N ASN A 43 -7.14 2.66 15.49
CA ASN A 43 -6.39 3.65 14.72
C ASN A 43 -5.48 3.00 13.67
N ILE A 44 -4.87 1.86 13.99
CA ILE A 44 -4.12 1.06 13.00
C ILE A 44 -5.04 0.55 11.90
N CYS A 45 -6.25 0.05 12.22
CA CYS A 45 -7.23 -0.38 11.21
C CYS A 45 -7.65 0.76 10.30
N ILE A 46 -7.93 1.96 10.84
CA ILE A 46 -8.26 3.14 10.04
C ILE A 46 -7.10 3.51 9.10
N SER A 47 -5.87 3.45 9.59
CA SER A 47 -4.69 3.65 8.74
C SER A 47 -4.59 2.57 7.66
N GLN A 48 -4.90 1.32 7.99
CA GLN A 48 -4.88 0.21 7.03
C GLN A 48 -5.93 0.36 5.91
N MET A 49 -7.05 1.04 6.16
CA MET A 49 -8.01 1.37 5.10
C MET A 49 -7.37 2.19 3.98
N SER A 50 -6.41 3.06 4.31
CA SER A 50 -5.68 3.85 3.31
C SER A 50 -4.92 2.98 2.32
N TRP A 51 -4.50 1.79 2.72
CA TRP A 51 -3.90 0.80 1.84
C TRP A 51 -4.88 0.31 0.76
N GLY A 52 -6.15 0.12 1.08
CA GLY A 52 -7.20 -0.25 0.12
C GLY A 52 -7.60 0.90 -0.80
N PHE A 53 -7.60 2.14 -0.30
CA PHE A 53 -7.92 3.32 -1.11
C PHE A 53 -6.91 3.59 -2.22
N GLY A 54 -5.62 3.31 -2.01
CA GLY A 54 -4.57 3.54 -3.00
C GLY A 54 -4.85 2.82 -4.34
N PRO A 55 -4.90 1.48 -4.36
CA PRO A 55 -5.22 0.72 -5.57
C PRO A 55 -6.57 1.07 -6.17
N MET A 56 -7.60 1.31 -5.34
CA MET A 56 -8.93 1.71 -5.81
C MET A 56 -8.87 3.01 -6.60
N ILE A 57 -8.20 4.02 -6.09
CA ILE A 57 -8.06 5.32 -6.77
C ILE A 57 -7.27 5.17 -8.06
N ILE A 58 -6.20 4.38 -8.08
CA ILE A 58 -5.40 4.15 -9.30
C ILE A 58 -6.21 3.44 -10.37
N LEU A 59 -6.98 2.42 -10.01
CA LEU A 59 -7.85 1.71 -10.95
C LEU A 59 -8.92 2.65 -11.53
N LEU A 60 -9.54 3.47 -10.69
CA LEU A 60 -10.51 4.48 -11.14
C LEU A 60 -9.87 5.51 -12.08
N LEU A 61 -8.70 6.06 -11.71
CA LEU A 61 -8.00 7.00 -12.58
C LEU A 61 -7.58 6.35 -13.90
N GLY A 62 -7.15 5.10 -13.87
CA GLY A 62 -6.84 4.30 -15.06
C GLY A 62 -8.07 4.17 -15.96
N MET A 63 -9.24 3.85 -15.40
CA MET A 63 -10.49 3.75 -16.17
C MET A 63 -10.93 5.10 -16.74
N PHE A 64 -10.81 6.20 -15.98
CA PHE A 64 -11.22 7.52 -16.45
C PHE A 64 -10.32 8.07 -17.54
N PHE A 65 -9.03 7.84 -17.45
CA PHE A 65 -8.03 8.38 -18.39
C PHE A 65 -7.65 7.42 -19.51
N ALA A 66 -8.09 6.15 -19.47
CA ALA A 66 -7.84 5.18 -20.54
C ALA A 66 -8.58 5.55 -21.84
N PRO A 67 -8.14 5.08 -22.99
CA PRO A 67 -8.85 5.22 -24.26
C PRO A 67 -10.29 4.71 -24.11
N GLY A 68 -11.26 5.58 -24.46
CA GLY A 68 -12.69 5.32 -24.26
C GLY A 68 -13.25 5.72 -22.91
N GLY A 69 -12.42 6.12 -21.96
CA GLY A 69 -12.84 6.61 -20.64
C GLY A 69 -13.44 8.01 -20.68
N TYR A 70 -14.21 8.36 -19.64
CA TYR A 70 -14.96 9.64 -19.57
C TYR A 70 -14.07 10.89 -19.65
N LEU A 71 -12.83 10.84 -19.22
CA LEU A 71 -11.88 11.96 -19.23
C LEU A 71 -10.82 11.84 -20.33
N PHE A 72 -10.92 10.83 -21.18
CA PHE A 72 -9.93 10.62 -22.24
C PHE A 72 -9.87 11.80 -23.22
N GLY A 73 -10.99 12.38 -23.60
CA GLY A 73 -11.02 13.58 -24.46
C GLY A 73 -10.31 14.79 -23.87
N TRP A 74 -10.29 14.93 -22.54
CA TRP A 74 -9.51 15.96 -21.86
C TRP A 74 -8.01 15.65 -21.91
N VAL A 75 -7.63 14.38 -21.75
CA VAL A 75 -6.23 13.93 -21.89
C VAL A 75 -5.72 14.16 -23.31
N GLU A 76 -6.53 13.83 -24.31
CA GLU A 76 -6.26 14.07 -25.73
C GLU A 76 -6.07 15.57 -26.02
N SER A 77 -6.95 16.42 -25.52
CA SER A 77 -6.83 17.87 -25.67
C SER A 77 -5.52 18.42 -25.10
N ILE A 78 -5.13 17.95 -23.89
CA ILE A 78 -3.85 18.35 -23.28
C ILE A 78 -2.65 17.81 -24.09
N ALA A 79 -2.75 16.56 -24.56
CA ALA A 79 -1.68 15.95 -25.36
C ALA A 79 -1.43 16.76 -26.64
N HIS A 80 -2.49 17.17 -27.33
CA HIS A 80 -2.39 18.00 -28.53
C HIS A 80 -1.84 19.41 -28.25
N VAL A 81 -2.16 20.00 -27.11
CA VAL A 81 -1.59 21.33 -26.72
C VAL A 81 -0.09 21.24 -26.45
N ILE A 82 0.37 20.14 -25.82
CA ILE A 82 1.79 19.99 -25.44
C ILE A 82 2.64 19.47 -26.58
N GLY A 83 2.15 18.54 -27.37
CA GLY A 83 2.94 17.81 -28.37
C GLY A 83 2.45 17.95 -29.81
N GLY A 84 1.43 18.78 -30.05
CA GLY A 84 0.83 18.96 -31.36
C GLY A 84 -0.04 17.78 -31.82
N GLU A 85 -0.64 17.91 -33.01
CA GLU A 85 -1.52 16.87 -33.61
C GLU A 85 -0.81 15.55 -33.95
N SER A 86 0.50 15.47 -33.77
CA SER A 86 1.31 14.27 -34.03
C SER A 86 1.19 13.20 -32.95
N ILE A 87 0.63 13.51 -31.78
CA ILE A 87 0.44 12.55 -30.70
C ILE A 87 -0.86 11.78 -30.93
N ALA A 88 -0.76 10.58 -31.53
CA ALA A 88 -1.88 9.69 -31.78
C ALA A 88 -1.52 8.23 -31.47
N GLY A 89 -2.51 7.36 -31.33
CA GLY A 89 -2.31 5.93 -31.12
C GLY A 89 -1.53 5.59 -29.85
N ASP A 90 -0.45 4.82 -29.96
CA ASP A 90 0.34 4.35 -28.82
C ASP A 90 0.98 5.50 -28.03
N ALA A 91 1.35 6.61 -28.69
CA ALA A 91 1.89 7.78 -28.02
C ALA A 91 0.87 8.44 -27.08
N LEU A 92 -0.42 8.46 -27.47
CA LEU A 92 -1.50 8.98 -26.65
C LEU A 92 -1.78 8.06 -25.45
N ASN A 93 -1.71 6.74 -25.63
CA ASN A 93 -1.84 5.76 -24.55
C ASN A 93 -0.72 5.91 -23.50
N VAL A 94 0.52 6.11 -23.97
CA VAL A 94 1.67 6.40 -23.10
C VAL A 94 1.48 7.74 -22.36
N PHE A 95 0.95 8.75 -23.04
CA PHE A 95 0.67 10.05 -22.43
C PHE A 95 -0.42 9.92 -21.34
N SER A 96 -1.50 9.19 -21.61
CA SER A 96 -2.57 8.90 -20.65
C SER A 96 -1.99 8.23 -19.38
N SER A 97 -1.18 7.20 -19.53
CA SER A 97 -0.49 6.55 -18.41
C SER A 97 0.37 7.53 -17.62
N ARG A 98 1.06 8.45 -18.30
CA ARG A 98 1.88 9.49 -17.63
C ARG A 98 1.03 10.47 -16.82
N VAL A 99 -0.20 10.80 -17.27
CA VAL A 99 -1.14 11.65 -16.51
C VAL A 99 -1.56 10.96 -15.21
N VAL A 100 -1.83 9.66 -15.24
CA VAL A 100 -2.12 8.88 -14.02
C VAL A 100 -0.94 8.93 -13.05
N PHE A 101 0.28 8.66 -13.52
CA PHE A 101 1.48 8.76 -12.66
C PHE A 101 1.75 10.17 -12.14
N PHE A 102 1.37 11.21 -12.90
CA PHE A 102 1.48 12.59 -12.44
C PHE A 102 0.52 12.90 -11.30
N SER A 103 -0.70 12.41 -11.37
CA SER A 103 -1.66 12.56 -10.27
C SER A 103 -1.15 11.90 -8.99
N LEU A 104 -0.51 10.74 -9.09
CA LEU A 104 0.15 10.09 -7.94
C LEU A 104 1.31 10.92 -7.37
N PHE A 105 2.11 11.54 -8.24
CA PHE A 105 3.17 12.45 -7.79
C PHE A 105 2.60 13.63 -7.01
N VAL A 106 1.50 14.23 -7.46
CA VAL A 106 0.83 15.34 -6.76
C VAL A 106 0.34 14.88 -5.38
N VAL A 107 -0.30 13.71 -5.29
CA VAL A 107 -0.75 13.14 -4.01
C VAL A 107 0.43 12.88 -3.08
N ALA A 108 1.52 12.30 -3.58
CA ALA A 108 2.72 12.05 -2.80
C ALA A 108 3.37 13.35 -2.31
N PHE A 109 3.38 14.40 -3.14
CA PHE A 109 3.88 15.71 -2.77
C PHE A 109 3.05 16.38 -1.67
N ILE A 110 1.73 16.28 -1.75
CA ILE A 110 0.80 16.75 -0.69
C ILE A 110 1.07 15.98 0.61
N ALA A 111 1.13 14.65 0.54
CA ALA A 111 1.41 13.80 1.69
C ALA A 111 2.76 14.14 2.34
N TRP A 112 3.81 14.35 1.54
CA TRP A 112 5.12 14.78 2.03
C TRP A 112 5.06 16.14 2.77
N ASN A 113 4.31 17.12 2.22
CA ASN A 113 4.13 18.41 2.89
C ASN A 113 3.37 18.28 4.22
N MET A 114 2.40 17.39 4.31
CA MET A 114 1.69 17.10 5.56
C MET A 114 2.61 16.43 6.57
N GLN A 115 3.39 15.42 6.14
CA GLN A 115 4.32 14.69 7.02
C GLN A 115 5.41 15.59 7.61
N ARG A 116 5.89 16.58 6.86
CA ARG A 116 6.89 17.54 7.36
C ARG A 116 6.42 18.37 8.57
N LYS A 117 5.11 18.45 8.81
CA LYS A 117 4.52 19.20 9.92
C LYS A 117 4.21 18.30 11.12
N LEU A 118 4.42 17.00 11.01
CA LEU A 118 4.21 16.09 12.12
C LEU A 118 5.31 16.29 13.17
N GLU A 119 4.89 16.41 14.41
CA GLU A 119 5.78 16.39 15.57
C GLU A 119 6.16 14.95 15.90
N GLU A 120 7.35 14.74 16.45
CA GLU A 120 7.78 13.42 16.90
C GLU A 120 6.88 12.91 18.03
N SER A 121 6.70 11.58 18.13
CA SER A 121 5.88 11.00 19.18
C SER A 121 6.45 11.30 20.56
N LYS A 122 5.59 11.53 21.54
CA LYS A 122 6.01 11.78 22.93
C LYS A 122 6.80 10.62 23.49
N GLU A 123 6.32 9.39 23.24
CA GLU A 123 6.96 8.15 23.71
C GLU A 123 8.39 7.99 23.17
N TRP A 124 8.61 8.29 21.90
CA TRP A 124 9.94 8.29 21.29
C TRP A 124 10.85 9.37 21.89
N THR A 125 10.32 10.59 22.07
CA THR A 125 11.08 11.72 22.62
C THR A 125 11.51 11.46 24.06
N GLU A 126 10.61 10.93 24.90
CA GLU A 126 10.88 10.58 26.30
C GLU A 126 11.91 9.45 26.38
N THR A 127 11.74 8.38 25.59
CA THR A 127 12.67 7.24 25.57
C THR A 127 14.07 7.67 25.14
N ARG A 128 14.17 8.50 24.10
CA ARG A 128 15.44 9.04 23.62
C ARG A 128 16.12 9.94 24.66
N ASN A 129 15.37 10.78 25.32
CA ASN A 129 15.91 11.67 26.35
C ASN A 129 16.36 10.88 27.57
N ALA A 130 15.62 9.83 27.98
CA ALA A 130 16.01 8.95 29.07
C ALA A 130 17.30 8.17 28.75
N ALA A 131 17.44 7.65 27.51
CA ALA A 131 18.65 6.97 27.05
C ALA A 131 19.86 7.92 27.04
N LYS A 132 19.70 9.14 26.53
CA LYS A 132 20.75 10.16 26.56
C LYS A 132 21.17 10.54 27.97
N ALA A 133 20.22 10.66 28.92
CA ALA A 133 20.52 10.97 30.32
C ALA A 133 21.33 9.86 30.98
N LYS A 134 21.17 8.62 30.55
CA LYS A 134 21.96 7.46 31.01
C LYS A 134 23.31 7.30 30.29
N GLY A 135 23.61 8.15 29.31
CA GLY A 135 24.83 8.04 28.49
C GLY A 135 24.82 6.85 27.53
N GLU A 136 23.65 6.28 27.26
CA GLU A 136 23.51 5.18 26.30
C GLU A 136 23.66 5.69 24.85
N ASP A 137 24.32 4.90 24.02
CA ASP A 137 24.42 5.22 22.59
C ASP A 137 23.06 5.03 21.92
N THR A 138 22.49 6.13 21.40
CA THR A 138 21.21 6.13 20.68
C THR A 138 21.38 5.99 19.16
N GLY A 139 22.55 5.60 18.70
CA GLY A 139 22.86 5.43 17.28
C GLY A 139 22.17 4.22 16.66
N LEU A 140 21.97 4.28 15.35
CA LEU A 140 21.37 3.19 14.57
C LEU A 140 22.10 1.86 14.74
N MET A 141 23.45 1.91 14.83
CA MET A 141 24.28 0.71 15.01
C MET A 141 24.03 0.05 16.37
N HIS A 142 23.81 0.84 17.42
CA HIS A 142 23.48 0.33 18.75
C HIS A 142 22.09 -0.34 18.75
N ALA A 143 21.09 0.29 18.14
CA ALA A 143 19.75 -0.29 17.99
C ALA A 143 19.80 -1.61 17.22
N PHE A 144 20.57 -1.68 16.15
CA PHE A 144 20.80 -2.91 15.38
C PHE A 144 21.45 -4.01 16.24
N LYS A 145 22.47 -3.67 17.02
CA LYS A 145 23.15 -4.60 17.93
C LYS A 145 22.20 -5.14 19.00
N LEU A 146 21.36 -4.27 19.58
CA LEU A 146 20.36 -4.68 20.58
C LEU A 146 19.33 -5.66 19.99
N LEU A 147 18.88 -5.44 18.76
CA LEU A 147 17.96 -6.35 18.08
C LEU A 147 18.51 -7.78 18.00
N PHE A 148 19.79 -7.94 17.69
CA PHE A 148 20.45 -9.25 17.53
C PHE A 148 21.04 -9.83 18.82
N THR A 149 21.19 -9.04 19.87
CA THR A 149 21.80 -9.52 21.14
C THR A 149 20.81 -10.33 21.97
N ASN A 150 19.51 -10.03 21.89
CA ASN A 150 18.50 -10.74 22.69
C ASN A 150 17.82 -11.84 21.86
N ALA A 151 18.18 -13.10 22.14
CA ALA A 151 17.64 -14.26 21.43
C ALA A 151 16.10 -14.33 21.42
N LYS A 152 15.42 -13.84 22.47
CA LYS A 152 13.96 -13.80 22.54
C LYS A 152 13.38 -12.78 21.57
N VAL A 153 14.01 -11.61 21.44
CA VAL A 153 13.62 -10.57 20.49
C VAL A 153 13.84 -11.06 19.06
N VAL A 154 15.01 -11.65 18.77
CA VAL A 154 15.31 -12.25 17.46
C VAL A 154 14.29 -13.29 17.06
N LYS A 155 13.98 -14.24 17.97
CA LYS A 155 13.00 -15.30 17.71
C LYS A 155 11.62 -14.72 17.37
N THR A 156 11.16 -13.71 18.14
CA THR A 156 9.88 -13.05 17.89
C THR A 156 9.90 -12.28 16.57
N ALA A 157 10.96 -11.55 16.27
CA ALA A 157 11.10 -10.82 15.02
C ALA A 157 11.13 -11.76 13.81
N CYS A 158 11.89 -12.86 13.87
CA CYS A 158 11.89 -13.88 12.81
C CYS A 158 10.53 -14.52 12.61
N PHE A 159 9.82 -14.83 13.69
CA PHE A 159 8.46 -15.40 13.60
C PHE A 159 7.49 -14.43 12.91
N LEU A 160 7.50 -13.16 13.31
CA LEU A 160 6.66 -12.14 12.68
C LEU A 160 7.05 -11.91 11.22
N ALA A 161 8.35 -11.91 10.91
CA ALA A 161 8.84 -11.76 9.55
C ALA A 161 8.38 -12.90 8.64
N VAL A 162 8.41 -14.15 9.12
CA VAL A 162 7.93 -15.33 8.36
C VAL A 162 6.43 -15.22 8.11
N ILE A 163 5.64 -14.88 9.12
CA ILE A 163 4.19 -14.69 8.97
C ILE A 163 3.90 -13.60 7.92
N TYR A 164 4.57 -12.45 8.03
CA TYR A 164 4.35 -11.33 7.13
C TYR A 164 4.83 -11.66 5.71
N LEU A 165 5.94 -12.37 5.56
CA LEU A 165 6.42 -12.87 4.26
C LEU A 165 5.39 -13.79 3.61
N THR A 166 4.90 -14.78 4.35
CA THR A 166 3.90 -15.75 3.85
C THR A 166 2.61 -15.04 3.43
N TRP A 167 2.16 -14.08 4.24
CA TRP A 167 1.01 -13.26 3.89
C TRP A 167 1.24 -12.48 2.58
N ASN A 168 2.38 -11.83 2.44
CA ASN A 168 2.68 -11.02 1.25
C ASN A 168 2.85 -11.86 -0.02
N LEU A 169 3.34 -13.10 0.06
CA LEU A 169 3.40 -14.00 -1.10
C LEU A 169 2.03 -14.23 -1.71
N VAL A 170 1.00 -14.35 -0.89
CA VAL A 170 -0.38 -14.55 -1.36
C VAL A 170 -1.05 -13.22 -1.73
N ALA A 171 -1.02 -12.25 -0.82
CA ALA A 171 -1.75 -11.00 -0.96
C ALA A 171 -1.21 -10.11 -2.09
N SER A 172 0.12 -10.10 -2.30
CA SER A 172 0.72 -9.28 -3.35
C SER A 172 0.38 -9.79 -4.75
N VAL A 173 0.44 -11.11 -4.95
CA VAL A 173 0.09 -11.71 -6.25
C VAL A 173 -1.36 -11.42 -6.59
N MET A 174 -2.28 -11.63 -5.65
CA MET A 174 -3.69 -11.33 -5.86
C MET A 174 -3.95 -9.83 -6.03
N GLY A 175 -3.34 -8.99 -5.22
CA GLY A 175 -3.60 -7.55 -5.27
C GLY A 175 -3.10 -6.86 -6.55
N PHE A 176 -1.92 -7.25 -7.05
CA PHE A 176 -1.31 -6.58 -8.21
C PHE A 176 -1.67 -7.20 -9.55
N PHE A 177 -1.90 -8.51 -9.59
CA PHE A 177 -2.20 -9.23 -10.84
C PHE A 177 -3.69 -9.53 -11.02
N GLN A 178 -4.54 -9.12 -10.10
CA GLN A 178 -5.98 -9.41 -10.13
C GLN A 178 -6.66 -8.99 -11.45
N PRO A 179 -6.47 -7.78 -12.01
CA PRO A 179 -7.06 -7.44 -13.30
C PRO A 179 -6.57 -8.35 -14.42
N HIS A 180 -5.28 -8.63 -14.45
CA HIS A 180 -4.68 -9.50 -15.46
C HIS A 180 -5.19 -10.96 -15.38
N ILE A 181 -5.43 -11.46 -14.17
CA ILE A 181 -6.02 -12.80 -13.96
C ILE A 181 -7.46 -12.80 -14.49
N TYR A 182 -8.24 -11.77 -14.24
CA TYR A 182 -9.61 -11.67 -14.74
C TYR A 182 -9.66 -11.57 -16.28
N GLU A 183 -8.69 -10.91 -16.91
CA GLU A 183 -8.57 -10.85 -18.37
C GLU A 183 -8.16 -12.20 -18.96
N THR A 184 -7.10 -12.82 -18.43
CA THR A 184 -6.48 -13.99 -19.06
C THR A 184 -7.20 -15.29 -18.72
N ALA A 185 -7.60 -15.50 -17.47
CA ALA A 185 -8.29 -16.71 -17.02
C ALA A 185 -9.82 -16.57 -17.08
N GLY A 186 -10.33 -15.36 -16.78
CA GLY A 186 -11.77 -15.08 -16.80
C GLY A 186 -12.32 -14.67 -18.17
N GLY A 187 -11.47 -14.37 -19.15
CA GLY A 187 -11.89 -13.89 -20.48
C GLY A 187 -12.62 -12.56 -20.45
N LEU A 188 -12.46 -11.77 -19.38
CA LEU A 188 -13.13 -10.47 -19.23
C LEU A 188 -12.39 -9.41 -20.06
N THR A 189 -13.12 -8.40 -20.49
CA THR A 189 -12.51 -7.20 -21.08
C THR A 189 -11.76 -6.41 -20.01
N ASN A 190 -10.76 -5.63 -20.41
CA ASN A 190 -9.93 -4.81 -19.51
C ASN A 190 -10.80 -3.91 -18.58
N GLU A 191 -11.86 -3.32 -19.13
CA GLU A 191 -12.78 -2.46 -18.37
C GLU A 191 -13.49 -3.23 -17.25
N TYR A 192 -14.05 -4.40 -17.56
CA TYR A 192 -14.73 -5.24 -16.57
C TYR A 192 -13.77 -5.82 -15.54
N ALA A 193 -12.56 -6.20 -15.94
CA ALA A 193 -11.52 -6.68 -15.05
C ALA A 193 -11.08 -5.62 -14.03
N ASN A 194 -10.88 -4.38 -14.48
CA ASN A 194 -10.56 -3.25 -13.61
C ASN A 194 -11.72 -2.87 -12.70
N MET A 195 -12.95 -2.86 -13.21
CA MET A 195 -14.15 -2.58 -12.41
C MET A 195 -14.34 -3.62 -11.31
N LEU A 196 -14.20 -4.91 -11.62
CA LEU A 196 -14.32 -6.00 -10.66
C LEU A 196 -13.22 -5.93 -9.59
N SER A 197 -11.99 -5.61 -10.00
CA SER A 197 -10.88 -5.38 -9.08
C SER A 197 -11.14 -4.18 -8.15
N CYS A 198 -11.70 -3.09 -8.67
CA CYS A 198 -12.10 -1.93 -7.87
C CYS A 198 -13.15 -2.31 -6.82
N VAL A 199 -14.17 -3.09 -7.20
CA VAL A 199 -15.18 -3.61 -6.25
C VAL A 199 -14.51 -4.45 -5.16
N GLY A 200 -13.54 -5.30 -5.51
CA GLY A 200 -12.76 -6.06 -4.54
C GLY A 200 -12.07 -5.16 -3.49
N TRP A 201 -11.45 -4.07 -3.93
CA TRP A 201 -10.81 -3.11 -3.02
C TRP A 201 -11.83 -2.34 -2.16
N VAL A 202 -13.01 -2.01 -2.69
CA VAL A 202 -14.11 -1.42 -1.91
C VAL A 202 -14.52 -2.36 -0.77
N ILE A 203 -14.66 -3.66 -1.06
CA ILE A 203 -14.99 -4.67 -0.04
C ILE A 203 -13.90 -4.71 1.05
N VAL A 204 -12.63 -4.70 0.69
CA VAL A 204 -11.51 -4.66 1.66
C VAL A 204 -11.62 -3.44 2.57
N VAL A 205 -11.87 -2.24 2.00
CA VAL A 205 -12.03 -1.01 2.79
C VAL A 205 -13.22 -1.11 3.74
N VAL A 206 -14.38 -1.56 3.26
CA VAL A 206 -15.60 -1.70 4.06
C VAL A 206 -15.39 -2.71 5.20
N VAL A 207 -14.83 -3.89 4.91
CA VAL A 207 -14.55 -4.91 5.93
C VAL A 207 -13.57 -4.38 6.97
N THR A 208 -12.49 -3.72 6.56
CA THR A 208 -11.51 -3.14 7.48
C THR A 208 -12.15 -2.07 8.36
N PHE A 209 -13.06 -1.24 7.80
CA PHE A 209 -13.81 -0.26 8.56
C PHE A 209 -14.70 -0.93 9.61
N VAL A 210 -15.44 -1.94 9.24
CA VAL A 210 -16.32 -2.70 10.17
C VAL A 210 -15.47 -3.33 11.28
N VAL A 211 -14.35 -3.96 10.94
CA VAL A 211 -13.44 -4.59 11.92
C VAL A 211 -12.88 -3.54 12.90
N SER A 212 -12.65 -2.31 12.47
CA SER A 212 -12.12 -1.25 13.33
C SER A 212 -12.97 -0.95 14.56
N PHE A 213 -14.26 -1.23 14.54
CA PHE A 213 -15.15 -0.99 15.68
C PHE A 213 -15.02 -2.00 16.81
N PHE A 214 -14.52 -3.19 16.54
CA PHE A 214 -14.47 -4.27 17.52
C PHE A 214 -13.09 -4.89 17.72
N ILE A 215 -12.08 -4.48 16.94
CA ILE A 215 -10.74 -5.07 17.00
C ILE A 215 -10.10 -4.99 18.39
N ASP A 216 -10.31 -3.90 19.11
CA ASP A 216 -9.77 -3.71 20.45
C ASP A 216 -10.56 -4.49 21.53
N ARG A 217 -11.73 -5.06 21.19
CA ARG A 217 -12.61 -5.79 22.11
C ARG A 217 -12.57 -7.30 21.94
N VAL A 218 -12.13 -7.77 20.77
CA VAL A 218 -12.11 -9.19 20.40
C VAL A 218 -10.69 -9.74 20.54
N PRO A 219 -10.50 -10.97 21.08
CA PRO A 219 -9.20 -11.59 21.14
C PRO A 219 -8.54 -11.67 19.75
N HIS A 220 -7.35 -11.10 19.60
CA HIS A 220 -6.64 -11.04 18.32
C HIS A 220 -6.41 -12.42 17.68
N LYS A 221 -6.23 -13.47 18.51
CA LYS A 221 -6.12 -14.86 18.03
C LYS A 221 -7.35 -15.31 17.27
N LEU A 222 -8.55 -14.95 17.76
CA LEU A 222 -9.80 -15.33 17.11
C LEU A 222 -9.95 -14.66 15.76
N LEU A 223 -9.66 -13.35 15.68
CA LEU A 223 -9.69 -12.60 14.42
C LEU A 223 -8.71 -13.17 13.39
N TYR A 224 -7.52 -13.55 13.86
CA TYR A 224 -6.50 -14.14 13.00
C TYR A 224 -6.94 -15.50 12.44
N VAL A 225 -7.50 -16.36 13.29
CA VAL A 225 -8.00 -17.68 12.88
C VAL A 225 -9.18 -17.54 11.90
N LEU A 226 -10.12 -16.64 12.18
CA LEU A 226 -11.25 -16.38 11.28
C LEU A 226 -10.80 -15.88 9.92
N GLY A 227 -9.84 -14.95 9.89
CA GLY A 227 -9.24 -14.46 8.64
C GLY A 227 -8.55 -15.56 7.83
N LEU A 228 -7.81 -16.44 8.50
CA LEU A 228 -7.16 -17.60 7.88
C LEU A 228 -8.17 -18.60 7.31
N LEU A 229 -9.21 -18.91 8.07
CA LEU A 229 -10.28 -19.82 7.61
C LEU A 229 -11.02 -19.24 6.40
N ALA A 230 -11.32 -17.96 6.41
CA ALA A 230 -11.92 -17.28 5.26
C ALA A 230 -11.02 -17.35 4.03
N ALA A 231 -9.72 -17.09 4.19
CA ALA A 231 -8.76 -17.20 3.11
C ALA A 231 -8.66 -18.63 2.56
N LEU A 232 -8.59 -19.65 3.42
CA LEU A 232 -8.59 -21.06 3.02
C LEU A 232 -9.86 -21.42 2.26
N ALA A 233 -11.03 -21.00 2.75
CA ALA A 233 -12.31 -21.26 2.08
C ALA A 233 -12.32 -20.65 0.67
N THR A 234 -11.81 -19.42 0.50
CA THR A 234 -11.70 -18.76 -0.81
C THR A 234 -10.82 -19.57 -1.77
N TRP A 235 -9.67 -20.05 -1.31
CA TRP A 235 -8.77 -20.86 -2.12
C TRP A 235 -9.40 -22.21 -2.51
N PHE A 236 -10.16 -22.84 -1.60
CA PHE A 236 -10.90 -24.05 -1.91
C PHE A 236 -11.95 -23.84 -3.01
N VAL A 237 -12.65 -22.71 -2.98
CA VAL A 237 -13.63 -22.35 -4.02
C VAL A 237 -12.94 -22.14 -5.36
N ILE A 238 -11.79 -21.42 -5.38
CA ILE A 238 -11.04 -21.18 -6.61
C ILE A 238 -10.51 -22.49 -7.20
N LEU A 239 -9.94 -23.36 -6.39
CA LEU A 239 -9.40 -24.65 -6.86
C LEU A 239 -10.49 -25.66 -7.26
N GLY A 240 -11.67 -25.59 -6.67
CA GLY A 240 -12.80 -26.46 -7.00
C GLY A 240 -13.64 -26.00 -8.19
N GLY A 241 -13.43 -24.77 -8.67
CA GLY A 241 -14.12 -24.19 -9.82
C GLY A 241 -13.33 -24.27 -11.14
N VAL A 242 -12.13 -24.84 -11.10
CA VAL A 242 -11.28 -25.15 -12.25
C VAL A 242 -11.28 -26.66 -12.45
#